data_fd8783e04896123bacd00f78cf75c442
#
_entry.id   fd8783e04896123bacd00f78cf75c442
#
_cell.length_a   1.000
_cell.length_b   1.000
_cell.length_c   1.000
_cell.angle_alpha   90.00
_cell.angle_beta   90.00
_cell.angle_gamma   90.00
#
_symmetry.space_group_name_H-M   'P 1'
#
loop_
_entity.id
_entity.type
_entity.pdbx_description
1 polymer ?
#
loop_
_entity_poly.entity_id
_entity_poly.type
_entity_poly.pdbx_seq_one_letter_code
_entity_poly.pdbx_strand_id
1 'polypeptide(L)'
;MLCRALHEKDDTADKHISRAKFFLIALACSFLWYTVPGYLFTTITSVSWVCWVFSKSVTAQQLGSGMKGLGLGAITLDWSTVASFLLSPLMTPFFAIANVCVGYVLIIYFFIPIAYWGLDLYNARRFPIFSSHLFTAQGQVYNISAIVNDKFELDLAQYEKQGQIHMSMFFALTYGFGFATIAATLTHVAFFYGRYVIAHFAIFPFHFHGFEFWQLKLL
;
A
#
# COMPACT_ATOMS: atom_id res chain seq x y z
N MET A 1 17.91 -19.98 -0.90
CA MET A 1 18.75 -19.67 0.28
C MET A 1 18.24 -20.31 1.57
N LEU A 2 16.95 -20.18 1.92
CA LEU A 2 16.38 -20.71 3.17
C LEU A 2 16.58 -22.23 3.35
N CYS A 3 16.28 -23.02 2.32
CA CYS A 3 16.45 -24.49 2.36
C CYS A 3 17.91 -24.90 2.59
N ARG A 4 18.87 -24.17 2.02
CA ARG A 4 20.30 -24.46 2.21
C ARG A 4 20.72 -24.17 3.66
N ALA A 5 20.28 -23.04 4.23
CA ALA A 5 20.56 -22.67 5.61
C ALA A 5 19.99 -23.66 6.64
N LEU A 6 18.86 -24.33 6.34
CA LEU A 6 18.24 -25.32 7.21
C LEU A 6 18.92 -26.70 7.15
N HIS A 7 19.55 -27.07 6.01
CA HIS A 7 20.14 -28.38 5.78
C HIS A 7 21.66 -28.40 5.89
N GLU A 8 22.31 -27.24 5.99
CA GLU A 8 23.74 -27.16 6.15
C GLU A 8 24.13 -27.55 7.59
N LYS A 9 25.06 -28.51 7.74
CA LYS A 9 25.53 -28.96 9.06
C LYS A 9 26.26 -27.81 9.76
N ASP A 10 25.85 -27.52 10.99
CA ASP A 10 26.55 -26.55 11.85
C ASP A 10 27.75 -27.21 12.50
N ASP A 11 28.95 -26.89 12.02
CA ASP A 11 30.20 -27.37 12.59
C ASP A 11 30.50 -26.80 14.01
N THR A 12 29.65 -25.82 14.46
CA THR A 12 29.76 -25.16 15.78
C THR A 12 28.64 -25.56 16.76
N ALA A 13 27.93 -26.66 16.47
CA ALA A 13 26.72 -27.06 17.18
C ALA A 13 26.91 -27.48 18.66
N ASP A 14 28.15 -27.62 19.14
CA ASP A 14 28.43 -28.07 20.52
C ASP A 14 28.10 -27.03 21.62
N LYS A 15 27.85 -25.77 21.29
CA LYS A 15 27.57 -24.72 22.28
C LYS A 15 26.32 -23.86 22.01
N HIS A 16 25.68 -23.97 20.87
CA HIS A 16 24.56 -23.10 20.50
C HIS A 16 23.35 -23.90 19.96
N ILE A 17 22.17 -23.25 20.01
CA ILE A 17 20.94 -23.81 19.44
C ILE A 17 21.15 -24.00 17.94
N SER A 18 20.85 -25.20 17.41
CA SER A 18 20.99 -25.47 15.97
C SER A 18 20.08 -24.53 15.15
N ARG A 19 20.49 -24.18 13.93
CA ARG A 19 19.74 -23.25 13.03
C ARG A 19 18.30 -23.70 12.82
N ALA A 20 18.06 -24.99 12.68
CA ALA A 20 16.71 -25.53 12.53
C ALA A 20 15.84 -25.33 13.78
N LYS A 21 16.39 -25.57 14.98
CA LYS A 21 15.68 -25.32 16.25
C LYS A 21 15.37 -23.83 16.43
N PHE A 22 16.34 -22.95 16.16
CA PHE A 22 16.13 -21.51 16.19
C PHE A 22 15.01 -21.07 15.25
N PHE A 23 15.04 -21.57 14.00
CA PHE A 23 14.00 -21.28 13.01
C PHE A 23 12.61 -21.70 13.49
N LEU A 24 12.47 -22.93 14.02
CA LEU A 24 11.19 -23.42 14.52
C LEU A 24 10.68 -22.61 15.72
N ILE A 25 11.57 -22.24 16.64
CA ILE A 25 11.23 -21.41 17.78
C ILE A 25 10.78 -20.01 17.29
N ALA A 26 11.55 -19.38 16.40
CA ALA A 26 11.23 -18.08 15.84
C ALA A 26 9.89 -18.11 15.07
N LEU A 27 9.64 -19.16 14.29
CA LEU A 27 8.38 -19.38 13.58
C LEU A 27 7.20 -19.49 14.55
N ALA A 28 7.33 -20.33 15.58
CA ALA A 28 6.28 -20.52 16.59
C ALA A 28 6.01 -19.21 17.36
N CYS A 29 7.03 -18.52 17.81
CA CYS A 29 6.90 -17.25 18.51
C CYS A 29 6.26 -16.17 17.62
N SER A 30 6.67 -16.09 16.37
CA SER A 30 6.11 -15.13 15.40
C SER A 30 4.63 -15.43 15.11
N PHE A 31 4.27 -16.69 14.96
CA PHE A 31 2.88 -17.11 14.75
C PHE A 31 2.00 -16.80 15.97
N LEU A 32 2.47 -17.13 17.17
CA LEU A 32 1.76 -16.84 18.43
C LEU A 32 1.61 -15.34 18.64
N TRP A 33 2.68 -14.56 18.39
CA TRP A 33 2.61 -13.10 18.50
C TRP A 33 1.63 -12.50 17.51
N TYR A 34 1.60 -12.98 16.26
CA TYR A 34 0.68 -12.46 15.23
C TYR A 34 -0.80 -12.64 15.61
N THR A 35 -1.12 -13.66 16.39
CA THR A 35 -2.49 -13.89 16.88
C THR A 35 -2.99 -12.72 17.75
N VAL A 36 -2.11 -12.03 18.48
CA VAL A 36 -2.48 -10.92 19.35
C VAL A 36 -2.93 -9.69 18.53
N PRO A 37 -2.10 -9.08 17.65
CA PRO A 37 -2.51 -7.91 16.88
C PRO A 37 -3.52 -8.23 15.77
N GLY A 38 -3.46 -9.42 15.20
CA GLY A 38 -4.32 -9.80 14.08
C GLY A 38 -5.73 -10.22 14.49
N TYR A 39 -5.91 -10.79 15.68
CA TYR A 39 -7.20 -11.36 16.09
C TYR A 39 -7.70 -10.86 17.43
N LEU A 40 -6.87 -10.86 18.48
CA LEU A 40 -7.31 -10.56 19.84
C LEU A 40 -7.40 -9.05 20.11
N PHE A 41 -6.42 -8.28 19.66
CA PHE A 41 -6.32 -6.87 20.02
C PHE A 41 -5.75 -6.01 18.89
N THR A 42 -6.57 -5.77 17.87
CA THR A 42 -6.20 -5.05 16.65
C THR A 42 -5.77 -3.60 16.89
N THR A 43 -6.16 -2.97 18.01
CA THR A 43 -5.76 -1.60 18.34
C THR A 43 -4.26 -1.46 18.60
N ILE A 44 -3.55 -2.56 18.89
CA ILE A 44 -2.09 -2.58 19.08
C ILE A 44 -1.32 -2.23 17.78
N THR A 45 -1.93 -2.42 16.63
CA THR A 45 -1.34 -2.06 15.33
C THR A 45 -1.21 -0.55 15.14
N SER A 46 -1.94 0.23 15.91
CA SER A 46 -2.00 1.68 15.73
C SER A 46 -2.33 2.40 17.05
N VAL A 47 -1.39 2.39 17.97
CA VAL A 47 -1.49 3.10 19.25
C VAL A 47 -0.98 4.52 19.07
N SER A 48 -1.83 5.54 19.29
CA SER A 48 -1.44 6.96 19.20
C SER A 48 -1.46 7.62 20.57
N TRP A 49 -0.29 8.04 21.03
CA TRP A 49 -0.18 8.81 22.28
C TRP A 49 -0.79 10.22 22.15
N VAL A 50 -0.76 10.81 20.95
CA VAL A 50 -1.37 12.12 20.70
C VAL A 50 -2.88 12.08 20.93
N CYS A 51 -3.54 11.03 20.49
CA CYS A 51 -4.98 10.83 20.70
C CYS A 51 -5.32 10.62 22.20
N TRP A 52 -4.42 10.05 22.98
CA TRP A 52 -4.63 9.88 24.42
C TRP A 52 -4.51 11.20 25.18
N VAL A 53 -3.50 12.01 24.87
CA VAL A 53 -3.28 13.30 25.52
C VAL A 53 -4.39 14.32 25.14
N PHE A 54 -4.78 14.35 23.88
CA PHE A 54 -5.76 15.32 23.34
C PHE A 54 -7.06 14.66 22.90
N SER A 55 -7.67 13.86 23.73
CA SER A 55 -8.87 13.06 23.41
C SER A 55 -10.08 13.88 23.01
N LYS A 56 -10.18 15.15 23.44
CA LYS A 56 -11.31 16.06 23.16
C LYS A 56 -11.15 16.89 21.87
N SER A 57 -9.96 16.92 21.25
CA SER A 57 -9.70 17.71 20.07
C SER A 57 -9.84 16.89 18.80
N VAL A 58 -10.77 17.25 17.93
CA VAL A 58 -11.00 16.58 16.63
C VAL A 58 -9.75 16.70 15.75
N THR A 59 -9.12 17.87 15.72
CA THR A 59 -7.90 18.11 14.94
C THR A 59 -6.73 17.24 15.42
N ALA A 60 -6.58 17.07 16.74
CA ALA A 60 -5.55 16.19 17.29
C ALA A 60 -5.81 14.72 16.94
N GLN A 61 -7.07 14.29 16.88
CA GLN A 61 -7.42 12.95 16.42
C GLN A 61 -7.19 12.77 14.92
N GLN A 62 -7.49 13.78 14.11
CA GLN A 62 -7.20 13.77 12.67
C GLN A 62 -5.69 13.69 12.38
N LEU A 63 -4.88 14.36 13.19
CA LEU A 63 -3.41 14.32 13.07
C LEU A 63 -2.80 13.02 13.63
N GLY A 64 -3.25 12.60 14.82
CA GLY A 64 -2.61 11.56 15.60
C GLY A 64 -3.08 10.15 15.31
N SER A 65 -4.34 9.95 14.86
CA SER A 65 -4.86 8.60 14.65
C SER A 65 -4.13 7.88 13.51
N GLY A 66 -3.56 6.71 13.79
CA GLY A 66 -2.89 5.91 12.78
C GLY A 66 -3.84 5.13 11.87
N MET A 67 -5.13 4.99 12.24
CA MET A 67 -6.12 4.29 11.40
C MET A 67 -7.04 5.22 10.62
N LYS A 68 -7.37 6.38 11.17
CA LYS A 68 -8.35 7.31 10.58
C LYS A 68 -7.81 8.74 10.43
N GLY A 69 -6.53 8.94 10.68
CA GLY A 69 -5.84 10.22 10.59
C GLY A 69 -4.48 10.09 9.91
N LEU A 70 -3.64 11.10 10.11
CA LEU A 70 -2.30 11.15 9.48
C LEU A 70 -1.23 10.33 10.21
N GLY A 71 -1.56 9.73 11.37
CA GLY A 71 -0.66 8.86 12.11
C GLY A 71 0.50 9.56 12.83
N LEU A 72 0.41 10.87 13.08
CA LEU A 72 1.46 11.59 13.81
C LEU A 72 1.55 11.09 15.26
N GLY A 73 2.70 10.54 15.64
CA GLY A 73 2.90 9.94 16.96
C GLY A 73 2.20 8.58 17.14
N ALA A 74 1.72 7.95 16.09
CA ALA A 74 1.24 6.58 16.15
C ALA A 74 2.41 5.60 16.17
N ILE A 75 2.32 4.59 17.06
CA ILE A 75 3.30 3.51 17.23
C ILE A 75 2.60 2.20 16.94
N THR A 76 3.22 1.36 16.14
CA THR A 76 2.77 -0.01 15.91
C THR A 76 3.66 -1.01 16.64
N LEU A 77 3.06 -2.01 17.25
CA LEU A 77 3.75 -3.18 17.81
C LEU A 77 3.58 -4.41 16.93
N ASP A 78 3.02 -4.23 15.75
CA ASP A 78 2.85 -5.28 14.75
C ASP A 78 3.95 -5.21 13.69
N TRP A 79 4.81 -6.24 13.67
CA TRP A 79 5.88 -6.36 12.69
C TRP A 79 5.38 -6.48 11.25
N SER A 80 4.19 -7.03 11.04
CA SER A 80 3.61 -7.14 9.71
C SER A 80 3.35 -5.77 9.09
N THR A 81 2.95 -4.79 9.88
CA THR A 81 2.78 -3.40 9.45
C THR A 81 4.12 -2.77 9.05
N VAL A 82 5.19 -3.06 9.77
CA VAL A 82 6.54 -2.56 9.47
C VAL A 82 7.10 -3.21 8.20
N ALA A 83 6.87 -4.51 8.03
CA ALA A 83 7.41 -5.29 6.91
C ALA A 83 6.58 -5.16 5.61
N SER A 84 5.30 -4.77 5.70
CA SER A 84 4.35 -4.81 4.57
C SER A 84 4.75 -3.92 3.40
N PHE A 85 5.43 -2.82 3.66
CA PHE A 85 5.71 -1.81 2.64
C PHE A 85 6.87 -2.18 1.70
N LEU A 86 7.92 -2.83 2.22
CA LEU A 86 9.13 -3.17 1.47
C LEU A 86 9.55 -4.63 1.70
N LEU A 87 8.62 -5.52 2.02
CA LEU A 87 8.79 -6.93 2.39
C LEU A 87 9.60 -7.11 3.68
N SER A 88 10.76 -6.49 3.81
CA SER A 88 11.56 -6.48 5.03
C SER A 88 12.54 -5.30 5.02
N PRO A 89 12.56 -4.47 6.06
CA PRO A 89 13.52 -3.37 6.16
C PRO A 89 14.97 -3.85 6.28
N LEU A 90 15.18 -5.12 6.66
CA LEU A 90 16.53 -5.72 6.74
C LEU A 90 17.10 -6.10 5.37
N MET A 91 16.25 -6.35 4.38
CA MET A 91 16.67 -6.71 3.02
C MET A 91 16.76 -5.50 2.09
N THR A 92 16.08 -4.43 2.41
CA THR A 92 15.98 -3.26 1.55
C THR A 92 17.15 -2.32 1.80
N PRO A 93 17.82 -1.80 0.76
CA PRO A 93 18.92 -0.86 0.93
C PRO A 93 18.41 0.47 1.52
N PHE A 94 19.24 1.08 2.35
CA PHE A 94 18.87 2.30 3.10
C PHE A 94 18.35 3.44 2.22
N PHE A 95 18.94 3.64 1.03
CA PHE A 95 18.50 4.71 0.13
C PHE A 95 17.03 4.55 -0.32
N ALA A 96 16.58 3.31 -0.52
CA ALA A 96 15.19 3.04 -0.91
C ALA A 96 14.24 3.37 0.25
N ILE A 97 14.60 2.98 1.48
CA ILE A 97 13.82 3.30 2.68
C ILE A 97 13.78 4.82 2.88
N ALA A 98 14.91 5.51 2.71
CA ALA A 98 14.99 6.96 2.83
C ALA A 98 14.10 7.68 1.81
N ASN A 99 14.11 7.26 0.55
CA ASN A 99 13.26 7.84 -0.50
C ASN A 99 11.77 7.65 -0.19
N VAL A 100 11.38 6.46 0.26
CA VAL A 100 9.98 6.18 0.67
C VAL A 100 9.59 7.05 1.86
N CYS A 101 10.48 7.19 2.85
CA CYS A 101 10.25 8.03 4.02
C CYS A 101 10.06 9.51 3.63
N VAL A 102 10.92 10.05 2.77
CA VAL A 102 10.80 11.43 2.25
C VAL A 102 9.49 11.62 1.49
N GLY A 103 9.16 10.69 0.58
CA GLY A 103 7.90 10.73 -0.16
C GLY A 103 6.67 10.69 0.77
N TYR A 104 6.69 9.83 1.78
CA TYR A 104 5.64 9.73 2.79
C TYR A 104 5.48 11.05 3.57
N VAL A 105 6.57 11.62 4.08
CA VAL A 105 6.57 12.88 4.82
C VAL A 105 6.00 14.00 3.97
N LEU A 106 6.45 14.14 2.72
CA LEU A 106 5.95 15.17 1.81
C LEU A 106 4.45 15.02 1.53
N ILE A 107 3.99 13.82 1.22
CA ILE A 107 2.58 13.59 0.88
C ILE A 107 1.70 13.77 2.11
N ILE A 108 2.01 13.07 3.21
CA ILE A 108 1.13 12.98 4.38
C ILE A 108 1.17 14.27 5.23
N TYR A 109 2.36 14.87 5.40
CA TYR A 109 2.50 16.01 6.33
C TYR A 109 2.57 17.37 5.65
N PHE A 110 2.75 17.44 4.31
CA PHE A 110 2.71 18.70 3.57
C PHE A 110 1.51 18.76 2.63
N PHE A 111 1.42 17.88 1.65
CA PHE A 111 0.37 17.98 0.62
C PHE A 111 -1.04 17.80 1.17
N ILE A 112 -1.27 16.78 1.99
CA ILE A 112 -2.62 16.53 2.55
C ILE A 112 -3.06 17.67 3.48
N PRO A 113 -2.29 18.14 4.46
CA PRO A 113 -2.69 19.27 5.31
C PRO A 113 -2.94 20.55 4.54
N ILE A 114 -2.09 20.89 3.57
CA ILE A 114 -2.29 22.08 2.74
C ILE A 114 -3.58 21.97 1.92
N ALA A 115 -3.81 20.84 1.29
CA ALA A 115 -5.01 20.61 0.49
C ALA A 115 -6.29 20.60 1.35
N TYR A 116 -6.23 20.04 2.56
CA TYR A 116 -7.37 19.89 3.45
C TYR A 116 -7.68 21.15 4.24
N TRP A 117 -6.70 21.72 4.96
CA TRP A 117 -6.91 22.90 5.81
C TRP A 117 -6.60 24.22 5.13
N GLY A 118 -5.62 24.24 4.22
CA GLY A 118 -5.19 25.47 3.55
C GLY A 118 -6.11 25.85 2.40
N LEU A 119 -6.31 24.95 1.46
CA LEU A 119 -7.02 25.24 0.21
C LEU A 119 -8.49 24.76 0.21
N ASP A 120 -8.88 23.92 1.16
CA ASP A 120 -10.22 23.28 1.23
C ASP A 120 -10.68 22.73 -0.14
N LEU A 121 -9.77 22.03 -0.84
CA LEU A 121 -10.01 21.55 -2.20
C LEU A 121 -11.23 20.63 -2.23
N TYR A 122 -12.18 20.94 -3.11
CA TYR A 122 -13.43 20.18 -3.29
C TYR A 122 -14.29 20.06 -2.00
N ASN A 123 -14.24 21.07 -1.12
CA ASN A 123 -14.89 21.07 0.20
C ASN A 123 -14.39 19.89 1.08
N ALA A 124 -13.08 19.66 1.10
CA ALA A 124 -12.45 18.53 1.77
C ALA A 124 -12.82 18.43 3.26
N ARG A 125 -13.04 19.57 3.93
CA ARG A 125 -13.36 19.63 5.38
C ARG A 125 -14.69 18.97 5.74
N ARG A 126 -15.58 18.74 4.76
CA ARG A 126 -16.84 18.00 4.97
C ARG A 126 -16.64 16.49 5.12
N PHE A 127 -15.50 15.99 4.68
CA PHE A 127 -15.19 14.57 4.63
C PHE A 127 -14.04 14.24 5.59
N PRO A 128 -13.93 12.97 6.05
CA PRO A 128 -12.76 12.53 6.82
C PRO A 128 -11.46 12.78 6.05
N ILE A 129 -10.41 13.23 6.75
CA ILE A 129 -9.11 13.50 6.12
C ILE A 129 -8.49 12.24 5.51
N PHE A 130 -8.68 11.10 6.20
CA PHE A 130 -8.14 9.79 5.83
C PHE A 130 -9.29 8.77 5.78
N SER A 131 -9.66 8.36 4.58
CA SER A 131 -10.63 7.29 4.35
C SER A 131 -10.48 6.74 2.94
N SER A 132 -10.74 5.45 2.77
CA SER A 132 -10.83 4.79 1.47
C SER A 132 -12.27 4.64 0.96
N HIS A 133 -13.26 5.17 1.70
CA HIS A 133 -14.66 5.12 1.31
C HIS A 133 -15.03 6.29 0.39
N LEU A 134 -16.05 6.04 -0.41
CA LEU A 134 -16.75 7.08 -1.18
C LEU A 134 -17.88 7.67 -0.32
N PHE A 135 -18.20 8.94 -0.55
CA PHE A 135 -19.16 9.70 0.23
C PHE A 135 -20.22 10.36 -0.65
N THR A 136 -21.39 10.57 -0.08
CA THR A 136 -22.43 11.44 -0.64
C THR A 136 -22.11 12.91 -0.33
N ALA A 137 -22.76 13.85 -0.98
CA ALA A 137 -22.62 15.29 -0.69
C ALA A 137 -22.89 15.66 0.79
N GLN A 138 -23.63 14.83 1.52
CA GLN A 138 -23.95 14.98 2.93
C GLN A 138 -22.88 14.37 3.87
N GLY A 139 -21.83 13.74 3.33
CA GLY A 139 -20.76 13.11 4.11
C GLY A 139 -21.07 11.70 4.60
N GLN A 140 -22.16 11.08 4.17
CA GLN A 140 -22.47 9.68 4.46
C GLN A 140 -21.73 8.75 3.49
N VAL A 141 -21.48 7.50 3.90
CA VAL A 141 -20.85 6.50 3.02
C VAL A 141 -21.76 6.21 1.82
N TYR A 142 -21.19 6.28 0.63
CA TYR A 142 -21.89 6.07 -0.63
C TYR A 142 -22.21 4.59 -0.83
N ASN A 143 -23.47 4.27 -1.12
CA ASN A 143 -23.87 2.89 -1.39
C ASN A 143 -23.69 2.54 -2.87
N ILE A 144 -22.55 1.95 -3.21
CA ILE A 144 -22.21 1.55 -4.59
C ILE A 144 -23.15 0.45 -5.09
N SER A 145 -23.53 -0.50 -4.21
CA SER A 145 -24.36 -1.64 -4.60
C SER A 145 -25.78 -1.21 -5.06
N ALA A 146 -26.24 -0.03 -4.65
CA ALA A 146 -27.55 0.47 -5.05
C ALA A 146 -27.57 1.11 -6.44
N ILE A 147 -26.40 1.47 -6.99
CA ILE A 147 -26.28 2.10 -8.32
C ILE A 147 -25.77 1.14 -9.40
N VAL A 148 -25.47 -0.11 -9.04
CA VAL A 148 -24.96 -1.13 -9.95
C VAL A 148 -25.98 -2.25 -10.08
N ASN A 149 -26.36 -2.59 -11.29
CA ASN A 149 -27.24 -3.72 -11.59
C ASN A 149 -26.50 -5.07 -11.43
N ASP A 150 -27.25 -6.18 -11.42
CA ASP A 150 -26.69 -7.54 -11.36
C ASP A 150 -25.69 -7.85 -12.49
N LYS A 151 -25.73 -7.10 -13.58
CA LYS A 151 -24.78 -7.19 -14.71
C LYS A 151 -23.54 -6.31 -14.55
N PHE A 152 -23.34 -5.67 -13.39
CA PHE A 152 -22.29 -4.69 -13.14
C PHE A 152 -22.33 -3.45 -14.05
N GLU A 153 -23.51 -3.10 -14.58
CA GLU A 153 -23.74 -1.88 -15.33
C GLU A 153 -24.26 -0.77 -14.41
N LEU A 154 -23.93 0.48 -14.71
CA LEU A 154 -24.38 1.64 -13.94
C LEU A 154 -25.88 1.91 -14.21
N ASP A 155 -26.68 1.94 -13.14
CA ASP A 155 -28.06 2.41 -13.19
C ASP A 155 -28.08 3.94 -13.05
N LEU A 156 -28.25 4.62 -14.18
CA LEU A 156 -28.27 6.09 -14.26
C LEU A 156 -29.37 6.72 -13.41
N ALA A 157 -30.54 6.09 -13.32
CA ALA A 157 -31.66 6.62 -12.51
C ALA A 157 -31.34 6.59 -11.01
N GLN A 158 -30.69 5.53 -10.54
CA GLN A 158 -30.26 5.43 -9.14
C GLN A 158 -29.08 6.34 -8.85
N TYR A 159 -28.14 6.50 -9.81
CA TYR A 159 -27.01 7.42 -9.68
C TYR A 159 -27.47 8.88 -9.56
N GLU A 160 -28.41 9.33 -10.41
CA GLU A 160 -28.98 10.68 -10.33
C GLU A 160 -29.70 10.93 -8.99
N LYS A 161 -30.38 9.92 -8.47
CA LYS A 161 -31.08 9.98 -7.17
C LYS A 161 -30.11 10.08 -5.98
N GLN A 162 -28.99 9.37 -6.01
CA GLN A 162 -27.97 9.42 -4.95
C GLN A 162 -27.04 10.65 -5.07
N GLY A 163 -26.90 11.22 -6.26
CA GLY A 163 -26.05 12.36 -6.55
C GLY A 163 -24.59 12.00 -6.79
N GLN A 164 -23.75 13.03 -6.90
CA GLN A 164 -22.34 12.89 -7.22
C GLN A 164 -21.54 12.17 -6.12
N ILE A 165 -20.55 11.41 -6.55
CA ILE A 165 -19.61 10.71 -5.67
C ILE A 165 -18.55 11.69 -5.19
N HIS A 166 -18.33 11.71 -3.88
CA HIS A 166 -17.25 12.45 -3.23
C HIS A 166 -16.25 11.47 -2.57
N MET A 167 -15.02 11.90 -2.42
CA MET A 167 -13.96 11.10 -1.81
C MET A 167 -13.13 11.93 -0.83
N SER A 168 -12.46 11.26 0.11
CA SER A 168 -11.56 11.91 1.05
C SER A 168 -10.36 12.52 0.32
N MET A 169 -9.73 13.52 0.91
CA MET A 169 -8.53 14.15 0.33
C MET A 169 -7.38 13.15 0.18
N PHE A 170 -7.18 12.29 1.18
CA PHE A 170 -6.20 11.23 1.10
C PHE A 170 -6.45 10.29 -0.09
N PHE A 171 -7.69 9.86 -0.28
CA PHE A 171 -8.07 8.96 -1.37
C PHE A 171 -7.83 9.61 -2.75
N ALA A 172 -8.26 10.86 -2.92
CA ALA A 172 -8.07 11.61 -4.15
C ALA A 172 -6.58 11.79 -4.51
N LEU A 173 -5.74 12.18 -3.53
CA LEU A 173 -4.30 12.34 -3.73
C LEU A 173 -3.61 11.01 -4.00
N THR A 174 -3.99 9.94 -3.31
CA THR A 174 -3.41 8.60 -3.54
C THR A 174 -3.65 8.13 -4.97
N TYR A 175 -4.86 8.32 -5.50
CA TYR A 175 -5.16 8.02 -6.90
C TYR A 175 -4.36 8.92 -7.86
N GLY A 176 -4.31 10.23 -7.59
CA GLY A 176 -3.54 11.17 -8.40
C GLY A 176 -2.05 10.80 -8.48
N PHE A 177 -1.43 10.49 -7.34
CA PHE A 177 -0.05 10.03 -7.29
C PHE A 177 0.13 8.64 -7.91
N GLY A 178 -0.86 7.76 -7.83
CA GLY A 178 -0.86 6.49 -8.55
C GLY A 178 -0.76 6.67 -10.07
N PHE A 179 -1.57 7.53 -10.65
CA PHE A 179 -1.49 7.88 -12.07
C PHE A 179 -0.16 8.58 -12.42
N ALA A 180 0.30 9.49 -11.56
CA ALA A 180 1.60 10.15 -11.76
C ALA A 180 2.76 9.15 -11.76
N THR A 181 2.71 8.12 -10.92
CA THR A 181 3.71 7.04 -10.88
C THR A 181 3.73 6.23 -12.18
N ILE A 182 2.56 5.88 -12.72
CA ILE A 182 2.46 5.20 -14.02
C ILE A 182 3.06 6.08 -15.12
N ALA A 183 2.66 7.35 -15.20
CA ALA A 183 3.17 8.28 -16.18
C ALA A 183 4.70 8.46 -16.06
N ALA A 184 5.21 8.61 -14.83
CA ALA A 184 6.64 8.75 -14.58
C ALA A 184 7.42 7.49 -14.99
N THR A 185 6.87 6.30 -14.73
CA THR A 185 7.50 5.03 -15.13
C THR A 185 7.56 4.90 -16.65
N LEU A 186 6.46 5.19 -17.33
CA LEU A 186 6.40 5.14 -18.80
C LEU A 186 7.37 6.13 -19.45
N THR A 187 7.41 7.38 -18.95
CA THR A 187 8.34 8.40 -19.46
C THR A 187 9.78 8.03 -19.18
N HIS A 188 10.09 7.52 -17.99
CA HIS A 188 11.43 7.05 -17.65
C HIS A 188 11.88 5.92 -18.59
N VAL A 189 11.03 4.92 -18.80
CA VAL A 189 11.33 3.80 -19.73
C VAL A 189 11.52 4.33 -21.14
N ALA A 190 10.66 5.24 -21.62
CA ALA A 190 10.77 5.81 -22.94
C ALA A 190 12.10 6.57 -23.15
N PHE A 191 12.50 7.40 -22.18
CA PHE A 191 13.71 8.22 -22.31
C PHE A 191 15.01 7.43 -22.11
N PHE A 192 15.07 6.54 -21.14
CA PHE A 192 16.31 5.85 -20.77
C PHE A 192 16.45 4.47 -21.43
N TYR A 193 15.36 3.77 -21.66
CA TYR A 193 15.34 2.40 -22.17
C TYR A 193 14.63 2.24 -23.52
N GLY A 194 14.16 3.34 -24.14
CA GLY A 194 13.37 3.29 -25.37
C GLY A 194 14.05 2.52 -26.51
N ARG A 195 15.38 2.68 -26.70
CA ARG A 195 16.15 1.95 -27.70
C ARG A 195 16.12 0.43 -27.47
N TYR A 196 16.24 -0.01 -26.21
CA TYR A 196 16.20 -1.42 -25.86
C TYR A 196 14.80 -2.00 -26.05
N VAL A 197 13.76 -1.23 -25.69
CA VAL A 197 12.36 -1.62 -25.88
C VAL A 197 12.05 -1.79 -27.36
N ILE A 198 12.41 -0.81 -28.21
CA ILE A 198 12.21 -0.88 -29.67
C ILE A 198 12.97 -2.05 -30.26
N ALA A 199 14.24 -2.27 -29.87
CA ALA A 199 15.02 -3.40 -30.35
C ALA A 199 14.38 -4.75 -29.98
N HIS A 200 13.88 -4.90 -28.76
CA HIS A 200 13.18 -6.11 -28.33
C HIS A 200 11.87 -6.33 -29.11
N PHE A 201 11.06 -5.29 -29.29
CA PHE A 201 9.84 -5.41 -30.09
C PHE A 201 10.12 -5.67 -31.58
N ALA A 202 11.23 -5.18 -32.13
CA ALA A 202 11.63 -5.48 -33.49
C ALA A 202 12.12 -6.94 -33.65
N ILE A 203 12.67 -7.56 -32.63
CA ILE A 203 13.15 -8.95 -32.63
C ILE A 203 12.00 -9.95 -32.38
N PHE A 204 10.97 -9.56 -31.62
CA PHE A 204 9.87 -10.44 -31.24
C PHE A 204 9.05 -10.99 -32.44
N PRO A 205 8.68 -10.21 -33.47
CA PRO A 205 7.99 -10.75 -34.63
C PRO A 205 8.83 -11.76 -35.43
N PHE A 206 10.17 -11.64 -35.43
CA PHE A 206 11.04 -12.59 -36.11
C PHE A 206 11.09 -13.96 -35.39
N HIS A 207 10.93 -13.99 -34.08
CA HIS A 207 10.93 -15.24 -33.33
C HIS A 207 9.59 -15.98 -33.45
N PHE A 208 8.48 -15.25 -33.58
CA PHE A 208 7.16 -15.85 -33.75
C PHE A 208 6.99 -16.50 -35.15
N HIS A 209 7.53 -15.88 -36.20
CA HIS A 209 7.56 -16.47 -37.54
C HIS A 209 8.51 -17.69 -37.61
N GLY A 210 9.59 -17.71 -36.83
CA GLY A 210 10.50 -18.85 -36.77
C GLY A 210 9.88 -20.07 -36.03
N PHE A 211 9.02 -19.84 -35.06
CA PHE A 211 8.37 -20.93 -34.31
C PHE A 211 7.28 -21.65 -35.12
N GLU A 212 6.50 -20.92 -35.93
CA GLU A 212 5.53 -21.53 -36.87
C GLU A 212 6.21 -22.33 -37.95
N PHE A 213 7.37 -21.88 -38.46
CA PHE A 213 8.09 -22.58 -39.52
C PHE A 213 8.69 -23.92 -39.08
N TRP A 214 9.04 -24.05 -37.81
CA TRP A 214 9.52 -25.30 -37.21
C TRP A 214 8.41 -26.31 -36.93
N GLN A 215 7.21 -25.85 -36.57
CA GLN A 215 6.06 -26.71 -36.35
C GLN A 215 5.54 -27.34 -37.65
N LEU A 216 5.58 -26.58 -38.77
CA LEU A 216 5.15 -27.05 -40.08
C LEU A 216 6.15 -28.01 -40.75
N LYS A 217 7.39 -28.08 -40.26
CA LYS A 217 8.41 -29.01 -40.83
C LYS A 217 8.46 -30.37 -40.12
N LEU A 218 7.67 -30.56 -39.06
CA LEU A 218 7.57 -31.79 -38.26
C LEU A 218 6.21 -32.52 -38.47
N LEU A 219 5.36 -32.02 -39.38
CA LEU A 219 4.18 -32.69 -39.92
C LEU A 219 4.48 -33.10 -41.38
#